data_38003ba9d11ecf78edf26224253a7829
#
_entry.id   38003ba9d11ecf78edf26224253a7829
#
_cell.length_a   1.000
_cell.length_b   1.000
_cell.length_c   1.000
_cell.angle_alpha   90.00
_cell.angle_beta   90.00
_cell.angle_gamma   90.00
#
_symmetry.space_group_name_H-M   'P 1'
#
loop_
_entity.id
_entity.type
_entity.pdbx_description
1 polymer ?
#
loop_
_entity_poly.entity_id
_entity_poly.type
_entity_poly.pdbx_seq_one_letter_code
_entity_poly.pdbx_strand_id
1 'polypeptide(L)'
;MTLRIIIADDHPVVRIGARSVIHGSGVGEVVAEAATAQDLLAYLTTHPCDVLVTDYSMPDSTVPDGFAMISMIRRRYPLLPVLMLSVSSNLAILRMVRDAGVLGLVDKGSSMDELPVAIRTVHRGLPYVSLSLKERVEAAGSSAMVEGEGRPLSPREVEVLRLLGKGMTVKEIATLLHRSASTISRQKGDAMLKLGLNSDAQLFDYLRNGQL
;
A
#
# COMPACT_ATOMS: atom_id res chain seq x y z
N MET A 1 27.34 7.32 6.82
CA MET A 1 26.36 8.30 6.33
C MET A 1 25.02 8.01 6.99
N THR A 2 24.38 9.01 7.55
CA THR A 2 23.04 8.92 8.13
C THR A 2 22.02 8.92 6.98
N LEU A 3 21.12 7.93 6.93
CA LEU A 3 20.12 7.85 5.86
C LEU A 3 19.04 8.92 6.04
N ARG A 4 18.65 9.59 4.97
CA ARG A 4 17.55 10.56 4.95
C ARG A 4 16.27 9.81 4.59
N ILE A 5 15.30 9.86 5.48
CA ILE A 5 14.08 9.08 5.40
C ILE A 5 12.88 10.01 5.34
N ILE A 6 11.98 9.78 4.41
CA ILE A 6 10.65 10.40 4.42
C ILE A 6 9.66 9.36 4.93
N ILE A 7 8.80 9.75 5.88
CA ILE A 7 7.69 8.94 6.37
C ILE A 7 6.38 9.51 5.82
N ALA A 8 5.51 8.65 5.31
CA ALA A 8 4.17 9.04 4.87
C ALA A 8 3.11 8.08 5.41
N ASP A 9 2.20 8.59 6.23
CA ASP A 9 1.10 7.86 6.84
C ASP A 9 0.03 8.85 7.30
N ASP A 10 -1.24 8.57 7.11
CA ASP A 10 -2.33 9.43 7.57
C ASP A 10 -2.55 9.35 9.10
N HIS A 11 -2.06 8.28 9.76
CA HIS A 11 -2.17 8.09 11.20
C HIS A 11 -1.00 8.76 11.96
N PRO A 12 -1.24 9.81 12.74
CA PRO A 12 -0.17 10.51 13.49
C PRO A 12 0.62 9.59 14.43
N VAL A 13 -0.05 8.63 15.07
CA VAL A 13 0.59 7.68 16.01
C VAL A 13 1.62 6.80 15.30
N VAL A 14 1.33 6.37 14.05
CA VAL A 14 2.26 5.58 13.24
C VAL A 14 3.49 6.39 12.88
N ARG A 15 3.31 7.66 12.43
CA ARG A 15 4.44 8.56 12.13
C ARG A 15 5.32 8.80 13.33
N ILE A 16 4.72 9.11 14.49
CA ILE A 16 5.46 9.34 15.75
C ILE A 16 6.24 8.08 16.15
N GLY A 17 5.59 6.90 16.10
CA GLY A 17 6.23 5.61 16.43
C GLY A 17 7.40 5.30 15.49
N ALA A 18 7.18 5.38 14.18
CA ALA A 18 8.21 5.12 13.18
C ALA A 18 9.40 6.08 13.34
N ARG A 19 9.14 7.38 13.52
CA ARG A 19 10.21 8.38 13.80
C ARG A 19 11.01 8.04 15.05
N SER A 20 10.33 7.70 16.15
CA SER A 20 10.98 7.35 17.42
C SER A 20 11.92 6.16 17.25
N VAL A 21 11.48 5.10 16.58
CA VAL A 21 12.26 3.88 16.33
C VAL A 21 13.43 4.16 15.37
N ILE A 22 13.23 4.95 14.32
CA ILE A 22 14.27 5.33 13.37
C ILE A 22 15.38 6.11 14.09
N HIS A 23 15.03 7.13 14.85
CA HIS A 23 16.01 7.96 15.59
C HIS A 23 16.69 7.14 16.69
N GLY A 24 15.93 6.38 17.49
CA GLY A 24 16.47 5.57 18.59
C GLY A 24 17.45 4.48 18.13
N SER A 25 17.27 3.95 16.92
CA SER A 25 18.16 2.93 16.34
C SER A 25 19.40 3.50 15.63
N GLY A 26 19.45 4.80 15.39
CA GLY A 26 20.53 5.45 14.65
C GLY A 26 20.62 5.05 13.16
N VAL A 27 19.56 4.44 12.59
CA VAL A 27 19.56 4.00 11.19
C VAL A 27 19.52 5.18 10.22
N GLY A 28 18.89 6.27 10.61
CA GLY A 28 18.72 7.44 9.76
C GLY A 28 18.09 8.63 10.49
N GLU A 29 17.84 9.67 9.73
CA GLU A 29 17.11 10.87 10.13
C GLU A 29 15.83 11.00 9.30
N VAL A 30 14.72 11.32 9.97
CA VAL A 30 13.46 11.65 9.31
C VAL A 30 13.50 13.10 8.86
N VAL A 31 13.63 13.31 7.57
CA VAL A 31 13.77 14.67 6.97
C VAL A 31 12.42 15.30 6.61
N ALA A 32 11.37 14.49 6.47
CA ALA A 32 10.00 14.99 6.29
C ALA A 32 8.96 13.92 6.71
N GLU A 33 7.80 14.40 7.15
CA GLU A 33 6.64 13.57 7.51
C GLU A 33 5.41 14.05 6.75
N ALA A 34 4.83 13.19 5.92
CA ALA A 34 3.63 13.47 5.15
C ALA A 34 2.40 12.82 5.78
N ALA A 35 1.32 13.56 5.91
CA ALA A 35 0.03 13.03 6.34
C ALA A 35 -0.87 12.64 5.16
N THR A 36 -0.55 13.15 3.96
CA THR A 36 -1.32 12.92 2.73
C THR A 36 -0.42 12.51 1.57
N ALA A 37 -1.01 11.88 0.55
CA ALA A 37 -0.30 11.56 -0.68
C ALA A 37 0.21 12.83 -1.40
N GLN A 38 -0.52 13.93 -1.30
CA GLN A 38 -0.13 15.22 -1.87
C GLN A 38 1.14 15.77 -1.19
N ASP A 39 1.18 15.79 0.15
CA ASP A 39 2.35 16.24 0.90
C ASP A 39 3.57 15.36 0.60
N LEU A 40 3.38 14.03 0.54
CA LEU A 40 4.45 13.10 0.17
C LEU A 40 5.07 13.46 -1.18
N LEU A 41 4.24 13.65 -2.21
CA LEU A 41 4.73 13.99 -3.55
C LEU A 41 5.44 15.36 -3.58
N ALA A 42 4.96 16.32 -2.79
CA ALA A 42 5.63 17.62 -2.64
C ALA A 42 6.99 17.47 -1.93
N TYR A 43 7.06 16.72 -0.84
CA TYR A 43 8.33 16.51 -0.10
C TYR A 43 9.36 15.73 -0.91
N LEU A 44 8.96 14.76 -1.71
CA LEU A 44 9.89 14.06 -2.61
C LEU A 44 10.52 14.98 -3.68
N THR A 45 9.95 16.15 -3.93
CA THR A 45 10.56 17.14 -4.84
C THR A 45 11.48 18.12 -4.14
N THR A 46 11.30 18.34 -2.83
CA THR A 46 11.97 19.39 -2.08
C THR A 46 13.00 18.87 -1.08
N HIS A 47 12.90 17.60 -0.68
CA HIS A 47 13.79 16.98 0.27
C HIS A 47 14.54 15.80 -0.36
N PRO A 48 15.84 15.66 -0.09
CA PRO A 48 16.58 14.48 -0.47
C PRO A 48 16.07 13.27 0.33
N CYS A 49 15.87 12.13 -0.33
CA CYS A 49 15.32 10.92 0.28
C CYS A 49 16.13 9.70 -0.15
N ASP A 50 16.69 8.98 0.81
CA ASP A 50 17.45 7.74 0.56
C ASP A 50 16.56 6.49 0.72
N VAL A 51 15.52 6.56 1.56
CA VAL A 51 14.49 5.52 1.72
C VAL A 51 13.15 6.19 1.99
N LEU A 52 12.12 5.79 1.26
CA LEU A 52 10.74 6.17 1.53
C LEU A 52 10.05 5.09 2.37
N VAL A 53 9.51 5.48 3.52
CA VAL A 53 8.60 4.66 4.34
C VAL A 53 7.20 5.20 4.16
N THR A 54 6.28 4.43 3.58
CA THR A 54 4.95 4.93 3.26
C THR A 54 3.84 3.96 3.59
N ASP A 55 2.68 4.49 4.01
CA ASP A 55 1.44 3.73 3.98
C ASP A 55 0.99 3.50 2.54
N TYR A 56 0.19 2.46 2.37
CA TYR A 56 -0.51 2.18 1.12
C TYR A 56 -1.71 3.11 0.92
N SER A 57 -2.41 3.47 1.98
CA SER A 57 -3.71 4.15 1.93
C SER A 57 -3.70 5.44 2.73
N MET A 58 -3.72 6.58 2.04
CA MET A 58 -3.78 7.91 2.63
C MET A 58 -4.92 8.71 1.96
N PRO A 59 -6.17 8.59 2.46
CA PRO A 59 -7.37 9.01 1.74
C PRO A 59 -7.57 10.52 1.59
N ASP A 60 -7.06 11.34 2.49
CA ASP A 60 -7.30 12.79 2.51
C ASP A 60 -6.39 13.58 1.56
N SER A 61 -6.55 13.33 0.26
CA SER A 61 -5.70 13.96 -0.75
C SER A 61 -6.47 14.19 -2.05
N THR A 62 -6.12 15.26 -2.76
CA THR A 62 -6.62 15.54 -4.12
C THR A 62 -5.93 14.70 -5.19
N VAL A 63 -4.88 13.96 -4.81
CA VAL A 63 -4.16 13.02 -5.68
C VAL A 63 -4.47 11.58 -5.29
N PRO A 64 -4.47 10.64 -6.25
CA PRO A 64 -4.70 9.24 -5.95
C PRO A 64 -3.68 8.70 -4.97
N ASP A 65 -4.15 7.94 -3.96
CA ASP A 65 -3.33 7.13 -3.04
C ASP A 65 -3.18 5.68 -3.55
N GLY A 66 -2.70 4.77 -2.71
CA GLY A 66 -2.63 3.35 -3.03
C GLY A 66 -1.69 3.03 -4.19
N PHE A 67 -2.11 2.09 -5.03
CA PHE A 67 -1.30 1.64 -6.17
C PHE A 67 -0.99 2.76 -7.17
N ALA A 68 -1.90 3.69 -7.37
CA ALA A 68 -1.69 4.81 -8.29
C ALA A 68 -0.56 5.73 -7.79
N MET A 69 -0.53 6.02 -6.49
CA MET A 69 0.56 6.77 -5.84
C MET A 69 1.90 6.03 -5.98
N ILE A 70 1.94 4.76 -5.61
CA ILE A 70 3.16 3.93 -5.71
C ILE A 70 3.68 3.90 -7.15
N SER A 71 2.80 3.66 -8.12
CA SER A 71 3.17 3.64 -9.54
C SER A 71 3.73 4.99 -10.02
N MET A 72 3.18 6.12 -9.54
CA MET A 72 3.66 7.45 -9.85
C MET A 72 5.06 7.69 -9.26
N ILE A 73 5.27 7.31 -7.99
CA ILE A 73 6.55 7.42 -7.30
C ILE A 73 7.61 6.58 -8.01
N ARG A 74 7.32 5.32 -8.32
CA ARG A 74 8.25 4.41 -9.02
C ARG A 74 8.65 4.91 -10.40
N ARG A 75 7.72 5.52 -11.13
CA ARG A 75 8.00 6.11 -12.46
C ARG A 75 8.89 7.35 -12.35
N ARG A 76 8.65 8.21 -11.34
CA ARG A 76 9.39 9.47 -11.17
C ARG A 76 10.73 9.28 -10.46
N TYR A 77 10.80 8.31 -9.54
CA TYR A 77 11.96 8.01 -8.71
C TYR A 77 12.30 6.51 -8.80
N PRO A 78 12.75 6.00 -9.96
CA PRO A 78 12.93 4.56 -10.18
C PRO A 78 13.98 3.91 -9.27
N LEU A 79 14.95 4.68 -8.76
CA LEU A 79 16.01 4.19 -7.89
C LEU A 79 15.70 4.36 -6.40
N LEU A 80 14.63 5.07 -6.02
CA LEU A 80 14.28 5.29 -4.62
C LEU A 80 13.77 3.98 -4.01
N PRO A 81 14.43 3.42 -2.98
CA PRO A 81 13.89 2.29 -2.23
C PRO A 81 12.62 2.66 -1.51
N VAL A 82 11.56 1.88 -1.71
CA VAL A 82 10.26 2.07 -1.06
C VAL A 82 10.01 0.92 -0.10
N LEU A 83 9.76 1.27 1.16
CA LEU A 83 9.29 0.40 2.23
C LEU A 83 7.84 0.76 2.54
N MET A 84 6.93 -0.19 2.38
CA MET A 84 5.52 0.03 2.66
C MET A 84 5.14 -0.50 4.04
N LEU A 85 4.45 0.33 4.82
CA LEU A 85 3.75 -0.08 6.03
C LEU A 85 2.34 -0.51 5.65
N SER A 86 1.89 -1.68 6.09
CA SER A 86 0.59 -2.22 5.72
C SER A 86 -0.11 -2.90 6.89
N VAL A 87 -1.40 -2.72 6.98
CA VAL A 87 -2.27 -3.53 7.86
C VAL A 87 -2.90 -4.70 7.11
N SER A 88 -2.80 -4.72 5.78
CA SER A 88 -3.44 -5.73 4.94
C SER A 88 -2.57 -6.98 4.77
N SER A 89 -3.18 -8.14 4.98
CA SER A 89 -2.62 -9.45 4.62
C SER A 89 -3.10 -9.93 3.24
N ASN A 90 -3.79 -9.08 2.49
CA ASN A 90 -4.30 -9.45 1.17
C ASN A 90 -3.14 -9.70 0.19
N LEU A 91 -2.98 -10.97 -0.19
CA LEU A 91 -1.93 -11.44 -1.09
C LEU A 91 -1.92 -10.71 -2.45
N ALA A 92 -3.09 -10.33 -2.95
CA ALA A 92 -3.19 -9.64 -4.24
C ALA A 92 -2.58 -8.24 -4.17
N ILE A 93 -2.86 -7.49 -3.09
CA ILE A 93 -2.25 -6.17 -2.84
C ILE A 93 -0.74 -6.32 -2.66
N LEU A 94 -0.29 -7.25 -1.82
CA LEU A 94 1.13 -7.45 -1.52
C LEU A 94 1.93 -7.85 -2.77
N ARG A 95 1.39 -8.74 -3.61
CA ARG A 95 1.99 -9.10 -4.90
C ARG A 95 2.05 -7.88 -5.83
N MET A 96 0.95 -7.17 -5.95
CA MET A 96 0.82 -6.01 -6.82
C MET A 96 1.84 -4.90 -6.50
N VAL A 97 2.01 -4.54 -5.21
CA VAL A 97 2.96 -3.49 -4.81
C VAL A 97 4.41 -3.96 -4.97
N ARG A 98 4.69 -5.25 -4.72
CA ARG A 98 5.99 -5.83 -4.99
C ARG A 98 6.32 -5.78 -6.49
N ASP A 99 5.39 -6.16 -7.35
CA ASP A 99 5.56 -6.14 -8.80
C ASP A 99 5.69 -4.69 -9.34
N ALA A 100 5.13 -3.72 -8.62
CA ALA A 100 5.37 -2.30 -8.86
C ALA A 100 6.77 -1.82 -8.40
N GLY A 101 7.56 -2.68 -7.76
CA GLY A 101 8.93 -2.38 -7.33
C GLY A 101 9.06 -1.86 -5.90
N VAL A 102 8.06 -2.08 -5.04
CA VAL A 102 8.20 -1.89 -3.59
C VAL A 102 9.14 -2.97 -3.06
N LEU A 103 10.22 -2.56 -2.40
CA LEU A 103 11.24 -3.49 -1.89
C LEU A 103 10.92 -4.02 -0.50
N GLY A 104 10.25 -3.24 0.35
CA GLY A 104 9.97 -3.63 1.72
C GLY A 104 8.48 -3.63 2.05
N LEU A 105 8.07 -4.63 2.83
CA LEU A 105 6.71 -4.74 3.38
C LEU A 105 6.82 -5.01 4.88
N VAL A 106 6.26 -4.13 5.70
CA VAL A 106 6.21 -4.23 7.17
C VAL A 106 4.78 -4.12 7.64
N ASP A 107 4.38 -4.99 8.55
CA ASP A 107 3.06 -4.98 9.16
C ASP A 107 2.94 -3.85 10.20
N LYS A 108 1.96 -2.96 10.02
CA LYS A 108 1.65 -1.90 11.00
C LYS A 108 1.13 -2.45 12.33
N GLY A 109 0.52 -3.62 12.33
CA GLY A 109 -0.03 -4.27 13.51
C GLY A 109 1.01 -4.97 14.38
N SER A 110 2.24 -5.14 13.88
CA SER A 110 3.35 -5.72 14.62
C SER A 110 4.24 -4.65 15.27
N SER A 111 5.23 -5.11 16.05
CA SER A 111 6.22 -4.18 16.61
C SER A 111 6.98 -3.45 15.51
N MET A 112 7.10 -2.13 15.66
CA MET A 112 7.93 -1.29 14.77
C MET A 112 9.44 -1.57 14.91
N ASP A 113 9.86 -2.48 15.80
CA ASP A 113 11.28 -2.81 16.05
C ASP A 113 11.99 -3.38 14.83
N GLU A 114 11.23 -3.99 13.91
CA GLU A 114 11.78 -4.47 12.63
C GLU A 114 12.11 -3.35 11.63
N LEU A 115 11.55 -2.15 11.81
CA LEU A 115 11.67 -1.04 10.86
C LEU A 115 13.12 -0.64 10.54
N PRO A 116 14.05 -0.53 11.52
CA PRO A 116 15.45 -0.21 11.24
C PRO A 116 16.17 -1.26 10.40
N VAL A 117 15.85 -2.55 10.61
CA VAL A 117 16.41 -3.65 9.81
C VAL A 117 15.85 -3.60 8.40
N ALA A 118 14.54 -3.40 8.26
CA ALA A 118 13.85 -3.25 6.99
C ALA A 118 14.44 -2.10 6.16
N ILE A 119 14.62 -0.91 6.77
CA ILE A 119 15.20 0.28 6.13
C ILE A 119 16.61 -0.02 5.60
N ARG A 120 17.48 -0.59 6.44
CA ARG A 120 18.84 -0.97 5.99
C ARG A 120 18.83 -1.96 4.85
N THR A 121 17.92 -2.92 4.88
CA THR A 121 17.80 -3.96 3.87
C THR A 121 17.36 -3.39 2.53
N VAL A 122 16.29 -2.59 2.51
CA VAL A 122 15.78 -2.00 1.27
C VAL A 122 16.73 -0.94 0.71
N HIS A 123 17.45 -0.20 1.55
CA HIS A 123 18.48 0.74 1.10
C HIS A 123 19.61 0.06 0.32
N ARG A 124 19.91 -1.20 0.64
CA ARG A 124 20.87 -2.03 -0.11
C ARG A 124 20.29 -2.65 -1.39
N GLY A 125 19.06 -2.32 -1.73
CA GLY A 125 18.34 -2.89 -2.86
C GLY A 125 17.82 -4.32 -2.64
N LEU A 126 17.84 -4.81 -1.40
CA LEU A 126 17.38 -6.16 -1.08
C LEU A 126 15.90 -6.15 -0.62
N PRO A 127 15.12 -7.18 -0.99
CA PRO A 127 13.74 -7.26 -0.55
C PRO A 127 13.63 -7.59 0.94
N TYR A 128 12.61 -7.02 1.60
CA TYR A 128 12.29 -7.29 3.00
C TYR A 128 10.78 -7.52 3.17
N VAL A 129 10.42 -8.53 3.94
CA VAL A 129 9.03 -8.74 4.40
C VAL A 129 9.10 -9.11 5.88
N SER A 130 8.32 -8.40 6.73
CA SER A 130 8.26 -8.66 8.16
C SER A 130 7.78 -10.08 8.46
N LEU A 131 8.23 -10.65 9.57
CA LEU A 131 7.91 -12.03 9.94
C LEU A 131 6.40 -12.20 10.14
N SER A 132 5.78 -11.27 10.86
CA SER A 132 4.32 -11.26 11.10
C SER A 132 3.51 -11.24 9.80
N LEU A 133 3.98 -10.49 8.79
CA LEU A 133 3.30 -10.45 7.50
C LEU A 133 3.47 -11.75 6.72
N LYS A 134 4.65 -12.40 6.79
CA LYS A 134 4.88 -13.73 6.19
C LYS A 134 3.94 -14.77 6.80
N GLU A 135 3.87 -14.84 8.11
CA GLU A 135 3.00 -15.78 8.84
C GLU A 135 1.52 -15.58 8.50
N ARG A 136 1.06 -14.33 8.43
CA ARG A 136 -0.32 -14.00 8.02
C ARG A 136 -0.62 -14.37 6.57
N VAL A 137 0.34 -14.17 5.68
CA VAL A 137 0.23 -14.54 4.27
C VAL A 137 0.20 -16.06 4.11
N GLU A 138 1.02 -16.79 4.86
CA GLU A 138 1.05 -18.26 4.86
C GLU A 138 -0.26 -18.84 5.42
N ALA A 139 -0.76 -18.27 6.52
CA ALA A 139 -2.05 -18.66 7.08
C ALA A 139 -3.22 -18.38 6.12
N ALA A 140 -3.23 -17.22 5.46
CA ALA A 140 -4.24 -16.88 4.46
C ALA A 140 -4.12 -17.74 3.18
N GLY A 141 -2.89 -18.06 2.76
CA GLY A 141 -2.63 -18.94 1.61
C GLY A 141 -3.10 -20.37 1.83
N SER A 142 -3.01 -20.88 3.05
CA SER A 142 -3.52 -22.20 3.42
C SER A 142 -5.05 -22.26 3.40
N SER A 143 -5.74 -21.16 3.69
CA SER A 143 -7.21 -21.08 3.61
C SER A 143 -7.71 -20.85 2.17
N ALA A 144 -6.95 -20.12 1.34
CA ALA A 144 -7.32 -19.82 -0.04
C ALA A 144 -7.17 -21.01 -1.01
N MET A 145 -6.46 -22.07 -0.61
CA MET A 145 -6.36 -23.30 -1.39
C MET A 145 -7.64 -24.18 -1.30
N VAL A 146 -8.59 -23.86 -0.43
CA VAL A 146 -9.79 -24.67 -0.20
C VAL A 146 -11.03 -24.14 -0.94
N GLU A 147 -11.04 -22.88 -1.39
CA GLU A 147 -12.21 -22.31 -2.08
C GLU A 147 -11.81 -21.54 -3.36
N GLY A 148 -11.98 -22.20 -4.49
CA GLY A 148 -12.24 -21.58 -5.79
C GLY A 148 -11.03 -21.25 -6.65
N GLU A 149 -10.96 -21.88 -7.79
CA GLU A 149 -10.13 -21.57 -8.96
C GLU A 149 -10.45 -20.17 -9.54
N GLY A 150 -10.29 -19.10 -8.75
CA GLY A 150 -10.47 -17.72 -9.22
C GLY A 150 -9.16 -17.18 -9.82
N ARG A 151 -9.21 -16.67 -11.04
CA ARG A 151 -8.11 -15.87 -11.60
C ARG A 151 -7.79 -14.74 -10.62
N PRO A 152 -6.50 -14.45 -10.30
CA PRO A 152 -6.14 -13.37 -9.39
C PRO A 152 -6.68 -12.02 -9.90
N LEU A 153 -7.07 -11.17 -8.97
CA LEU A 153 -7.47 -9.80 -9.28
C LEU A 153 -6.29 -9.05 -9.91
N SER A 154 -6.57 -8.31 -10.95
CA SER A 154 -5.57 -7.39 -11.52
C SER A 154 -5.38 -6.18 -10.59
N PRO A 155 -4.22 -5.49 -10.68
CA PRO A 155 -3.96 -4.26 -9.93
C PRO A 155 -5.08 -3.21 -10.02
N ARG A 156 -5.68 -3.08 -11.20
CA ARG A 156 -6.77 -2.13 -11.46
C ARG A 156 -8.08 -2.54 -10.79
N GLU A 157 -8.39 -3.81 -10.77
CA GLU A 157 -9.57 -4.36 -10.10
C GLU A 157 -9.45 -4.20 -8.59
N VAL A 158 -8.29 -4.52 -8.02
CA VAL A 158 -8.00 -4.32 -6.59
C VAL A 158 -8.17 -2.85 -6.20
N GLU A 159 -7.64 -1.93 -7.00
CA GLU A 159 -7.74 -0.50 -6.72
C GLU A 159 -9.18 0.00 -6.76
N VAL A 160 -9.97 -0.45 -7.75
CA VAL A 160 -11.40 -0.11 -7.83
C VAL A 160 -12.18 -0.65 -6.62
N LEU A 161 -11.94 -1.91 -6.24
CA LEU A 161 -12.58 -2.51 -5.07
C LEU A 161 -12.21 -1.79 -3.78
N ARG A 162 -10.94 -1.42 -3.60
CA ARG A 162 -10.46 -0.66 -2.45
C ARG A 162 -11.18 0.70 -2.32
N LEU A 163 -11.31 1.43 -3.43
CA LEU A 163 -11.99 2.73 -3.45
C LEU A 163 -13.50 2.58 -3.21
N LEU A 164 -14.14 1.53 -3.73
CA LEU A 164 -15.52 1.19 -3.41
C LEU A 164 -15.70 0.87 -1.93
N GLY A 165 -14.75 0.15 -1.31
CA GLY A 165 -14.74 -0.16 0.13
C GLY A 165 -14.62 1.10 1.01
N LYS A 166 -14.03 2.19 0.50
CA LYS A 166 -14.00 3.51 1.13
C LYS A 166 -15.32 4.30 0.93
N GLY A 167 -16.33 3.73 0.31
CA GLY A 167 -17.63 4.36 0.05
C GLY A 167 -17.67 5.25 -1.18
N MET A 168 -16.63 5.28 -2.01
CA MET A 168 -16.63 6.07 -3.25
C MET A 168 -17.56 5.46 -4.30
N THR A 169 -18.27 6.32 -5.02
CA THR A 169 -19.09 5.91 -6.17
C THR A 169 -18.23 5.67 -7.41
N VAL A 170 -18.75 4.91 -8.36
CA VAL A 170 -18.09 4.64 -9.66
C VAL A 170 -17.71 5.95 -10.38
N LYS A 171 -18.53 7.01 -10.25
CA LYS A 171 -18.24 8.31 -10.87
C LYS A 171 -17.06 9.03 -10.21
N GLU A 172 -17.02 9.04 -8.89
CA GLU A 172 -15.91 9.62 -8.11
C GLU A 172 -14.60 8.89 -8.39
N ILE A 173 -14.62 7.54 -8.42
CA ILE A 173 -13.46 6.72 -8.77
C ILE A 173 -13.00 7.02 -10.21
N ALA A 174 -13.92 7.16 -11.14
CA ALA A 174 -13.61 7.50 -12.53
C ALA A 174 -12.88 8.84 -12.63
N THR A 175 -13.36 9.85 -11.91
CA THR A 175 -12.73 11.17 -11.82
C THR A 175 -11.34 11.07 -11.19
N LEU A 176 -11.22 10.41 -10.03
CA LEU A 176 -9.98 10.28 -9.27
C LEU A 176 -8.89 9.55 -10.08
N LEU A 177 -9.26 8.47 -10.78
CA LEU A 177 -8.31 7.66 -11.56
C LEU A 177 -8.14 8.14 -13.00
N HIS A 178 -8.75 9.26 -13.39
CA HIS A 178 -8.76 9.80 -14.76
C HIS A 178 -9.18 8.74 -15.80
N ARG A 179 -10.31 8.06 -15.55
CA ARG A 179 -10.90 7.02 -16.40
C ARG A 179 -12.38 7.32 -16.67
N SER A 180 -12.96 6.60 -17.63
CA SER A 180 -14.41 6.66 -17.85
C SER A 180 -15.17 5.84 -16.80
N ALA A 181 -16.40 6.26 -16.45
CA ALA A 181 -17.26 5.50 -15.55
C ALA A 181 -17.55 4.09 -16.07
N SER A 182 -17.64 3.91 -17.39
CA SER A 182 -17.79 2.60 -18.03
C SER A 182 -16.58 1.69 -17.82
N THR A 183 -15.37 2.25 -17.83
CA THR A 183 -14.14 1.50 -17.52
C THR A 183 -14.14 1.02 -16.08
N ILE A 184 -14.50 1.87 -15.12
CA ILE A 184 -14.57 1.51 -13.70
C ILE A 184 -15.67 0.47 -13.45
N SER A 185 -16.86 0.64 -14.05
CA SER A 185 -17.96 -0.34 -13.96
C SER A 185 -17.55 -1.72 -14.48
N ARG A 186 -16.82 -1.77 -15.60
CA ARG A 186 -16.31 -3.03 -16.14
C ARG A 186 -15.29 -3.67 -15.19
N GLN A 187 -14.32 -2.90 -14.68
CA GLN A 187 -13.32 -3.40 -13.73
C GLN A 187 -13.97 -3.92 -12.44
N LYS A 188 -15.00 -3.24 -11.93
CA LYS A 188 -15.83 -3.75 -10.82
C LYS A 188 -16.46 -5.09 -11.16
N GLY A 189 -17.13 -5.20 -12.33
CA GLY A 189 -17.78 -6.43 -12.77
C GLY A 189 -16.80 -7.58 -12.96
N ASP A 190 -15.65 -7.33 -13.59
CA ASP A 190 -14.59 -8.32 -13.78
C ASP A 190 -14.03 -8.81 -12.43
N ALA A 191 -13.88 -7.90 -11.46
CA ALA A 191 -13.43 -8.22 -10.11
C ALA A 191 -14.48 -9.08 -9.36
N MET A 192 -15.75 -8.70 -9.43
CA MET A 192 -16.85 -9.45 -8.81
C MET A 192 -16.93 -10.87 -9.36
N LEU A 193 -16.79 -11.04 -10.70
CA LEU A 193 -16.78 -12.35 -11.35
C LEU A 193 -15.64 -13.23 -10.84
N LYS A 194 -14.43 -12.66 -10.70
CA LYS A 194 -13.25 -13.37 -10.18
C LYS A 194 -13.37 -13.77 -8.72
N LEU A 195 -14.13 -12.99 -7.93
CA LEU A 195 -14.39 -13.25 -6.52
C LEU A 195 -15.63 -14.14 -6.29
N GLY A 196 -16.34 -14.54 -7.37
CA GLY A 196 -17.56 -15.31 -7.26
C GLY A 196 -18.75 -14.52 -6.66
N LEU A 197 -18.70 -13.18 -6.72
CA LEU A 197 -19.73 -12.31 -6.17
C LEU A 197 -20.77 -11.97 -7.24
N ASN A 198 -22.05 -12.18 -6.91
CA ASN A 198 -23.16 -12.04 -7.88
C ASN A 198 -24.00 -10.79 -7.68
N SER A 199 -23.73 -10.00 -6.64
CA SER A 199 -24.47 -8.77 -6.35
C SER A 199 -23.61 -7.73 -5.65
N ASP A 200 -24.02 -6.45 -5.76
CA ASP A 200 -23.38 -5.35 -5.04
C ASP A 200 -23.45 -5.54 -3.52
N ALA A 201 -24.53 -6.11 -3.01
CA ALA A 201 -24.66 -6.40 -1.58
C ALA A 201 -23.56 -7.37 -1.11
N GLN A 202 -23.32 -8.45 -1.84
CA GLN A 202 -22.23 -9.39 -1.55
C GLN A 202 -20.86 -8.71 -1.67
N LEU A 203 -20.68 -7.82 -2.63
CA LEU A 203 -19.45 -7.04 -2.77
C LEU A 203 -19.22 -6.16 -1.54
N PHE A 204 -20.23 -5.41 -1.08
CA PHE A 204 -20.07 -4.56 0.10
C PHE A 204 -19.85 -5.37 1.38
N ASP A 205 -20.50 -6.51 1.53
CA ASP A 205 -20.22 -7.42 2.66
C ASP A 205 -18.78 -7.96 2.61
N TYR A 206 -18.30 -8.35 1.44
CA TYR A 206 -16.92 -8.77 1.21
C TYR A 206 -15.92 -7.67 1.59
N LEU A 207 -16.15 -6.43 1.13
CA LEU A 207 -15.30 -5.28 1.41
C LEU A 207 -15.30 -4.89 2.90
N ARG A 208 -16.44 -4.98 3.57
CA ARG A 208 -16.59 -4.67 4.99
C ARG A 208 -15.90 -5.67 5.91
N ASN A 209 -15.85 -6.93 5.53
CA ASN A 209 -15.21 -8.00 6.30
C ASN A 209 -13.67 -8.01 6.15
N GLY A 210 -13.08 -6.97 5.55
CA GLY A 210 -11.62 -6.79 5.46
C GLY A 210 -10.93 -7.81 4.57
N GLN A 211 -11.65 -8.39 3.62
CA GLN A 211 -11.10 -9.39 2.68
C GLN A 211 -10.35 -8.76 1.50
N LEU A 212 -10.20 -7.44 1.50
CA LEU A 212 -9.35 -6.66 0.57
C LEU A 212 -8.20 -6.00 1.28
#